data_fa83e64aa445400e589191cc18696820
#
_entry.id   fa83e64aa445400e589191cc18696820
#
_cell.length_a   1.000
_cell.length_b   1.000
_cell.length_c   1.000
_cell.angle_alpha   90.00
_cell.angle_beta   90.00
_cell.angle_gamma   90.00
#
_symmetry.space_group_name_H-M   'P 1'
#
loop_
_entity.id
_entity.type
_entity.pdbx_description
1 polymer ?
#
loop_
_entity_poly.entity_id
_entity_poly.type
_entity_poly.pdbx_seq_one_letter_code
_entity_poly.pdbx_strand_id
1 'polypeptide(L)'
;IVNQINFLIRMKHHEDIEGDISLDRMVVIARNRFVFSALEDALKEQHIEYFLKQGERLSEPNSMFGKVLDYALRIKITPKDWVDGKKLCHLLKVATPKVWGNDNQLLEWSSLVANNHNIKFPNIQSALLRELNELSLEEPNMRKFISKFDKYLKEVASNITDDDDKSELEMSISELNDFKNLWLKFKAKGMGDSLKAFRNAIALGQINNRIDNRGLTLSTVHTMKGLEKDIVFLMGMCEGVFPDYRARSNSEISEERNNAFVAVTRAKRWLYVSYPSKRTMPWGDVKVQSASRFINEMQ
;
A
#
# COMPACT_ATOMS: atom_id res chain seq x y z
N ILE A 1 -9.35 4.03 -18.25
CA ILE A 1 -8.80 5.27 -17.64
C ILE A 1 -7.80 5.90 -18.60
N VAL A 2 -6.70 5.23 -18.98
CA VAL A 2 -5.63 5.81 -19.84
C VAL A 2 -6.20 6.35 -21.17
N ASN A 3 -7.06 5.58 -21.85
CA ASN A 3 -7.71 6.05 -23.09
C ASN A 3 -8.54 7.33 -22.88
N GLN A 4 -9.23 7.44 -21.76
CA GLN A 4 -10.01 8.63 -21.41
C GLN A 4 -9.10 9.82 -21.12
N ILE A 5 -7.99 9.61 -20.41
CA ILE A 5 -6.96 10.64 -20.18
C ILE A 5 -6.40 11.16 -21.50
N ASN A 6 -6.01 10.25 -22.40
CA ASN A 6 -5.51 10.62 -23.72
C ASN A 6 -6.55 11.38 -24.57
N PHE A 7 -7.82 10.96 -24.50
CA PHE A 7 -8.92 11.68 -25.17
C PHE A 7 -9.04 13.11 -24.63
N LEU A 8 -9.03 13.29 -23.31
CA LEU A 8 -9.15 14.59 -22.67
C LEU A 8 -7.98 15.52 -23.00
N ILE A 9 -6.75 15.00 -22.99
CA ILE A 9 -5.55 15.77 -23.38
C ILE A 9 -5.64 16.23 -24.86
N ARG A 10 -6.15 15.36 -25.75
CA ARG A 10 -6.35 15.73 -27.17
C ARG A 10 -7.46 16.75 -27.38
N MET A 11 -8.49 16.73 -26.50
CA MET A 11 -9.59 17.70 -26.55
C MET A 11 -9.10 19.14 -26.26
N LYS A 12 -8.09 19.30 -25.41
CA LYS A 12 -7.43 20.56 -24.98
C LYS A 12 -8.33 21.53 -24.22
N HIS A 13 -9.54 21.79 -24.69
CA HIS A 13 -10.45 22.79 -24.12
C HIS A 13 -11.86 22.23 -23.99
N HIS A 14 -12.57 22.65 -22.96
CA HIS A 14 -14.00 22.43 -22.78
C HIS A 14 -14.61 23.57 -21.97
N GLU A 15 -15.86 23.93 -22.23
CA GLU A 15 -16.55 25.06 -21.58
C GLU A 15 -16.66 24.93 -20.05
N ASP A 16 -16.74 23.70 -19.53
CA ASP A 16 -16.79 23.44 -18.09
C ASP A 16 -15.45 23.62 -17.36
N ILE A 17 -14.34 23.71 -18.10
CA ILE A 17 -12.99 23.77 -17.53
C ILE A 17 -12.31 25.06 -17.98
N GLU A 18 -12.06 25.93 -17.02
CA GLU A 18 -11.36 27.17 -17.27
C GLU A 18 -9.89 26.92 -17.67
N GLY A 19 -9.54 27.32 -18.91
CA GLY A 19 -8.20 27.10 -19.48
C GLY A 19 -8.00 25.71 -20.06
N ASP A 20 -6.74 25.33 -20.28
CA ASP A 20 -6.38 24.08 -20.95
C ASP A 20 -6.57 22.86 -20.05
N ILE A 21 -7.04 21.77 -20.66
CA ILE A 21 -7.09 20.45 -20.03
C ILE A 21 -5.66 19.87 -20.04
N SER A 22 -5.09 19.66 -18.86
CA SER A 22 -3.73 19.17 -18.68
C SER A 22 -3.66 18.10 -17.57
N LEU A 23 -2.59 17.31 -17.54
CA LEU A 23 -2.42 16.21 -16.57
C LEU A 23 -2.42 16.68 -15.11
N ASP A 24 -1.90 17.87 -14.84
CA ASP A 24 -1.85 18.46 -13.50
C ASP A 24 -3.24 18.85 -12.96
N ARG A 25 -4.25 18.98 -13.84
CA ARG A 25 -5.66 19.19 -13.47
C ARG A 25 -6.42 17.89 -13.20
N MET A 26 -5.77 16.74 -13.43
CA MET A 26 -6.37 15.42 -13.28
C MET A 26 -5.84 14.71 -12.05
N VAL A 27 -6.65 13.86 -11.45
CA VAL A 27 -6.24 12.92 -10.41
C VAL A 27 -6.96 11.59 -10.60
N VAL A 28 -6.24 10.50 -10.38
CA VAL A 28 -6.84 9.17 -10.19
C VAL A 28 -6.84 8.86 -8.71
N ILE A 29 -8.01 8.62 -8.16
CA ILE A 29 -8.21 8.29 -6.75
C ILE A 29 -8.60 6.82 -6.64
N ALA A 30 -7.94 6.07 -5.74
CA ALA A 30 -8.31 4.73 -5.37
C ALA A 30 -8.42 4.57 -3.84
N ARG A 31 -9.13 3.54 -3.39
CA ARG A 31 -9.23 3.25 -1.95
C ARG A 31 -7.88 2.86 -1.37
N ASN A 32 -7.11 2.06 -2.09
CA ASN A 32 -5.82 1.52 -1.68
C ASN A 32 -4.81 1.65 -2.82
N ARG A 33 -3.52 1.74 -2.48
CA ARG A 33 -2.44 1.91 -3.43
C ARG A 33 -2.25 0.72 -4.39
N PHE A 34 -2.49 -0.50 -3.92
CA PHE A 34 -2.29 -1.70 -4.72
C PHE A 34 -3.18 -1.75 -5.98
N VAL A 35 -4.27 -0.98 -6.00
CA VAL A 35 -5.15 -0.86 -7.17
C VAL A 35 -4.46 -0.16 -8.35
N PHE A 36 -3.41 0.63 -8.11
CA PHE A 36 -2.73 1.40 -9.15
C PHE A 36 -1.76 0.58 -10.01
N SER A 37 -1.33 -0.63 -9.61
CA SER A 37 -0.27 -1.38 -10.29
C SER A 37 -0.48 -1.48 -11.82
N ALA A 38 -1.63 -1.99 -12.26
CA ALA A 38 -1.94 -2.10 -13.68
C ALA A 38 -2.07 -0.72 -14.39
N LEU A 39 -2.51 0.31 -13.66
CA LEU A 39 -2.59 1.66 -14.20
C LEU A 39 -1.19 2.26 -14.36
N GLU A 40 -0.30 2.09 -13.38
CA GLU A 40 1.08 2.57 -13.45
C GLU A 40 1.83 1.96 -14.64
N ASP A 41 1.62 0.67 -14.90
CA ASP A 41 2.22 0.00 -16.06
C ASP A 41 1.68 0.55 -17.38
N ALA A 42 0.36 0.74 -17.50
CA ALA A 42 -0.26 1.32 -18.68
C ALA A 42 0.13 2.80 -18.90
N LEU A 43 0.32 3.58 -17.83
CA LEU A 43 0.81 4.97 -17.93
C LEU A 43 2.26 5.02 -18.43
N LYS A 44 3.12 4.12 -17.96
CA LYS A 44 4.52 3.98 -18.44
C LYS A 44 4.57 3.59 -19.90
N GLU A 45 3.79 2.60 -20.34
CA GLU A 45 3.69 2.17 -21.74
C GLU A 45 3.26 3.32 -22.67
N GLN A 46 2.38 4.20 -22.19
CA GLN A 46 1.89 5.35 -22.96
C GLN A 46 2.73 6.62 -22.75
N HIS A 47 3.86 6.53 -22.02
CA HIS A 47 4.73 7.67 -21.69
C HIS A 47 3.98 8.86 -21.05
N ILE A 48 2.94 8.58 -20.24
CA ILE A 48 2.20 9.60 -19.50
C ILE A 48 2.91 9.86 -18.17
N GLU A 49 3.34 11.09 -17.97
CA GLU A 49 3.97 11.50 -16.71
C GLU A 49 2.95 11.47 -15.56
N TYR A 50 3.31 10.80 -14.49
CA TYR A 50 2.48 10.72 -13.29
C TYR A 50 3.31 10.73 -12.02
N PHE A 51 2.70 11.13 -10.93
CA PHE A 51 3.29 11.00 -9.60
C PHE A 51 2.27 10.43 -8.61
N LEU A 52 2.77 9.62 -7.68
CA LEU A 52 1.96 9.15 -6.58
C LEU A 52 2.04 10.15 -5.43
N LYS A 53 0.90 10.74 -5.08
CA LYS A 53 0.80 11.62 -3.93
C LYS A 53 0.99 10.80 -2.65
N GLN A 54 2.03 11.10 -1.92
CA GLN A 54 2.28 10.53 -0.61
C GLN A 54 1.71 11.48 0.45
N GLY A 55 1.14 10.92 1.54
CA GLY A 55 0.84 11.70 2.72
C GLY A 55 2.14 12.27 3.32
N GLU A 56 2.04 13.29 4.16
CA GLU A 56 3.18 13.91 4.86
C GLU A 56 3.98 12.88 5.69
N ARG A 57 3.36 11.78 6.06
CA ARG A 57 4.00 10.60 6.64
C ARG A 57 3.76 9.40 5.74
N LEU A 58 4.75 8.51 5.62
CA LEU A 58 4.51 7.18 5.06
C LEU A 58 3.30 6.58 5.79
N SER A 59 2.25 6.24 5.05
CA SER A 59 1.08 5.59 5.63
C SER A 59 1.52 4.31 6.33
N GLU A 60 1.03 4.08 7.54
CA GLU A 60 1.25 2.80 8.21
C GLU A 60 0.77 1.68 7.28
N PRO A 61 1.53 0.56 7.19
CA PRO A 61 1.09 -0.58 6.42
C PRO A 61 -0.29 -1.07 6.86
N ASN A 62 -1.08 -1.57 5.93
CA ASN A 62 -2.43 -2.04 6.21
C ASN A 62 -2.49 -3.55 6.44
N SER A 63 -1.63 -4.32 5.71
CA SER A 63 -1.57 -5.78 5.85
C SER A 63 -0.91 -6.18 7.18
N MET A 64 -1.22 -7.37 7.64
CA MET A 64 -0.54 -7.96 8.80
C MET A 64 0.97 -8.10 8.56
N PHE A 65 1.36 -8.59 7.37
CA PHE A 65 2.76 -8.72 6.97
C PHE A 65 3.49 -7.38 6.99
N GLY A 66 2.92 -6.35 6.38
CA GLY A 66 3.54 -5.02 6.32
C GLY A 66 3.70 -4.39 7.70
N LYS A 67 2.69 -4.52 8.58
CA LYS A 67 2.75 -4.04 9.97
C LYS A 67 3.84 -4.77 10.76
N VAL A 68 3.90 -6.10 10.65
CA VAL A 68 4.95 -6.89 11.32
C VAL A 68 6.32 -6.52 10.80
N LEU A 69 6.49 -6.34 9.48
CA LEU A 69 7.74 -5.91 8.86
C LEU A 69 8.20 -4.54 9.41
N ASP A 70 7.31 -3.55 9.46
CA ASP A 70 7.66 -2.21 9.93
C ASP A 70 8.04 -2.19 11.42
N TYR A 71 7.21 -2.77 12.29
CA TYR A 71 7.51 -2.80 13.72
C TYR A 71 8.70 -3.70 14.07
N ALA A 72 8.83 -4.88 13.45
CA ALA A 72 9.95 -5.77 13.69
C ALA A 72 11.29 -5.17 13.22
N LEU A 73 11.29 -4.43 12.11
CA LEU A 73 12.47 -3.70 11.65
C LEU A 73 12.90 -2.63 12.67
N ARG A 74 11.95 -1.90 13.28
CA ARG A 74 12.23 -0.92 14.34
C ARG A 74 12.86 -1.58 15.56
N ILE A 75 12.29 -2.70 16.02
CA ILE A 75 12.83 -3.47 17.15
C ILE A 75 14.21 -4.05 16.83
N LYS A 76 14.43 -4.53 15.61
CA LYS A 76 15.76 -4.99 15.17
C LYS A 76 16.82 -3.89 15.26
N ILE A 77 16.47 -2.66 14.87
CA ILE A 77 17.38 -1.50 14.92
C ILE A 77 17.53 -0.96 16.34
N THR A 78 16.47 -0.98 17.13
CA THR A 78 16.42 -0.43 18.49
C THR A 78 15.71 -1.40 19.43
N PRO A 79 16.41 -2.46 19.91
CA PRO A 79 15.79 -3.51 20.74
C PRO A 79 15.20 -3.01 22.07
N LYS A 80 15.58 -1.81 22.50
CA LYS A 80 15.04 -1.16 23.72
C LYS A 80 13.77 -0.34 23.49
N ASP A 81 13.27 -0.24 22.25
CA ASP A 81 12.03 0.47 21.94
C ASP A 81 10.80 -0.33 22.39
N TRP A 82 10.41 -0.10 23.65
CA TRP A 82 9.27 -0.75 24.25
C TRP A 82 7.93 -0.27 23.68
N VAL A 83 7.86 0.92 23.07
CA VAL A 83 6.62 1.48 22.51
C VAL A 83 6.21 0.71 21.27
N ASP A 84 7.07 0.64 20.27
CA ASP A 84 6.81 -0.12 19.05
C ASP A 84 6.84 -1.63 19.33
N GLY A 85 7.65 -2.07 20.31
CA GLY A 85 7.65 -3.44 20.79
C GLY A 85 6.30 -3.91 21.36
N LYS A 86 5.62 -3.10 22.17
CA LYS A 86 4.28 -3.43 22.67
C LYS A 86 3.25 -3.50 21.55
N LYS A 87 3.34 -2.61 20.54
CA LYS A 87 2.46 -2.69 19.36
C LYS A 87 2.68 -3.98 18.59
N LEU A 88 3.95 -4.38 18.40
CA LEU A 88 4.28 -5.66 17.76
C LEU A 88 3.76 -6.86 18.57
N CYS A 89 3.96 -6.88 19.90
CA CYS A 89 3.41 -7.93 20.75
C CYS A 89 1.88 -8.03 20.65
N HIS A 90 1.18 -6.91 20.68
CA HIS A 90 -0.26 -6.86 20.52
C HIS A 90 -0.70 -7.41 19.15
N LEU A 91 -0.01 -7.03 18.10
CA LEU A 91 -0.26 -7.49 16.72
C LEU A 91 -0.05 -9.01 16.60
N LEU A 92 1.04 -9.53 17.18
CA LEU A 92 1.40 -10.95 17.17
C LEU A 92 0.64 -11.77 18.21
N LYS A 93 -0.13 -11.12 19.09
CA LYS A 93 -0.81 -11.76 20.24
C LYS A 93 0.15 -12.59 21.09
N VAL A 94 1.32 -12.06 21.36
CA VAL A 94 2.32 -12.62 22.26
C VAL A 94 2.47 -11.77 23.52
N ALA A 95 2.96 -12.38 24.59
CA ALA A 95 3.20 -11.66 25.85
C ALA A 95 4.33 -10.62 25.67
N THR A 96 4.15 -9.46 26.31
CA THR A 96 5.21 -8.44 26.37
C THR A 96 6.34 -8.90 27.28
N PRO A 97 7.61 -8.74 26.88
CA PRO A 97 8.74 -9.09 27.71
C PRO A 97 8.82 -8.18 28.95
N LYS A 98 9.32 -8.71 30.05
CA LYS A 98 9.54 -7.92 31.28
C LYS A 98 10.71 -6.94 31.12
N VAL A 99 11.70 -7.28 30.30
CA VAL A 99 12.89 -6.48 30.02
C VAL A 99 13.07 -6.36 28.51
N TRP A 100 13.32 -5.17 28.03
CA TRP A 100 13.58 -4.86 26.61
C TRP A 100 15.08 -4.73 26.35
N GLY A 101 15.52 -5.06 25.14
CA GLY A 101 16.91 -4.95 24.71
C GLY A 101 17.57 -6.29 24.42
N ASN A 102 16.80 -7.36 24.27
CA ASN A 102 17.30 -8.66 23.83
C ASN A 102 17.44 -8.67 22.30
N ASP A 103 18.64 -8.84 21.78
CA ASP A 103 18.95 -8.88 20.35
C ASP A 103 18.30 -10.09 19.63
N ASN A 104 17.95 -11.15 20.37
CA ASN A 104 17.27 -12.33 19.87
C ASN A 104 15.74 -12.29 20.07
N GLN A 105 15.18 -11.16 20.46
CA GLN A 105 13.76 -11.04 20.78
C GLN A 105 12.85 -11.43 19.59
N LEU A 106 13.24 -11.08 18.37
CA LEU A 106 12.47 -11.44 17.18
C LEU A 106 12.50 -12.95 16.93
N LEU A 107 13.63 -13.61 17.21
CA LEU A 107 13.76 -15.05 17.10
C LEU A 107 12.89 -15.79 18.13
N GLU A 108 12.85 -15.32 19.37
CA GLU A 108 11.97 -15.85 20.41
C GLU A 108 10.50 -15.72 20.00
N TRP A 109 10.08 -14.55 19.55
CA TRP A 109 8.71 -14.33 19.07
C TRP A 109 8.38 -15.16 17.82
N SER A 110 9.35 -15.40 16.92
CA SER A 110 9.12 -16.25 15.75
C SER A 110 8.66 -17.66 16.16
N SER A 111 9.27 -18.22 17.19
CA SER A 111 8.93 -19.55 17.71
C SER A 111 7.54 -19.58 18.36
N LEU A 112 7.16 -18.54 19.08
CA LEU A 112 5.82 -18.40 19.68
C LEU A 112 4.73 -18.20 18.62
N VAL A 113 5.03 -17.46 17.57
CA VAL A 113 4.08 -17.11 16.50
C VAL A 113 3.80 -18.28 15.58
N ALA A 114 4.76 -19.17 15.34
CA ALA A 114 4.63 -20.29 14.42
C ALA A 114 3.38 -21.17 14.68
N ASN A 115 2.99 -21.30 15.96
CA ASN A 115 1.84 -22.10 16.39
C ASN A 115 0.64 -21.25 16.86
N ASN A 116 0.66 -19.95 16.59
CA ASN A 116 -0.39 -19.05 17.05
C ASN A 116 -1.51 -18.89 16.00
N HIS A 117 -2.52 -19.75 16.04
CA HIS A 117 -3.65 -19.73 15.11
C HIS A 117 -4.60 -18.51 15.30
N ASN A 118 -4.35 -17.64 16.30
CA ASN A 118 -5.16 -16.43 16.51
C ASN A 118 -4.73 -15.24 15.65
N ILE A 119 -3.70 -15.39 14.83
CA ILE A 119 -3.22 -14.36 13.91
C ILE A 119 -3.27 -14.85 12.45
N LYS A 120 -3.37 -13.92 11.51
CA LYS A 120 -3.33 -14.26 10.08
C LYS A 120 -1.92 -14.69 9.66
N PHE A 121 -1.86 -15.82 8.95
CA PHE A 121 -0.63 -16.37 8.36
C PHE A 121 0.54 -16.53 9.36
N PRO A 122 0.37 -17.30 10.45
CA PRO A 122 1.39 -17.42 11.50
C PRO A 122 2.75 -17.88 10.96
N ASN A 123 2.77 -18.79 9.98
CA ASN A 123 4.00 -19.28 9.36
C ASN A 123 4.75 -18.19 8.60
N ILE A 124 4.04 -17.28 7.91
CA ILE A 124 4.63 -16.13 7.22
C ILE A 124 5.23 -15.17 8.25
N GLN A 125 4.48 -14.83 9.31
CA GLN A 125 4.95 -13.92 10.35
C GLN A 125 6.15 -14.49 11.10
N SER A 126 6.12 -15.79 11.45
CA SER A 126 7.24 -16.47 12.07
C SER A 126 8.49 -16.44 11.18
N ALA A 127 8.36 -16.77 9.89
CA ALA A 127 9.47 -16.71 8.95
C ALA A 127 10.02 -15.28 8.83
N LEU A 128 9.16 -14.27 8.78
CA LEU A 128 9.54 -12.86 8.71
C LEU A 128 10.38 -12.42 9.90
N LEU A 129 9.92 -12.73 11.12
CA LEU A 129 10.65 -12.40 12.35
C LEU A 129 12.02 -13.05 12.40
N ARG A 130 12.12 -14.34 12.03
CA ARG A 130 13.39 -15.08 11.99
C ARG A 130 14.36 -14.46 10.98
N GLU A 131 13.92 -14.21 9.74
CA GLU A 131 14.77 -13.63 8.72
C GLU A 131 15.23 -12.22 9.07
N LEU A 132 14.36 -11.39 9.69
CA LEU A 132 14.75 -10.09 10.20
C LEU A 132 15.76 -10.19 11.33
N ASN A 133 15.63 -11.19 12.20
CA ASN A 133 16.63 -11.40 13.28
C ASN A 133 18.01 -11.72 12.74
N GLU A 134 18.10 -12.49 11.67
CA GLU A 134 19.35 -12.88 11.00
C GLU A 134 19.93 -11.81 10.09
N LEU A 135 19.10 -10.81 9.69
CA LEU A 135 19.52 -9.77 8.77
C LEU A 135 20.60 -8.87 9.39
N SER A 136 21.71 -8.63 8.69
CA SER A 136 22.76 -7.71 9.13
C SER A 136 22.20 -6.28 9.31
N LEU A 137 22.61 -5.60 10.39
CA LEU A 137 22.25 -4.19 10.61
C LEU A 137 23.05 -3.25 9.69
N GLU A 138 24.33 -3.55 9.47
CA GLU A 138 25.25 -2.68 8.73
C GLU A 138 25.18 -2.91 7.21
N GLU A 139 25.19 -4.17 6.79
CA GLU A 139 25.17 -4.56 5.37
C GLU A 139 24.08 -5.61 5.11
N PRO A 140 22.79 -5.24 5.13
CA PRO A 140 21.69 -6.18 4.92
C PRO A 140 21.60 -6.63 3.47
N ASN A 141 21.51 -7.95 3.24
CA ASN A 141 21.18 -8.46 1.91
C ASN A 141 19.69 -8.34 1.62
N MET A 142 19.23 -7.08 1.43
CA MET A 142 17.81 -6.78 1.20
C MET A 142 17.27 -7.38 -0.09
N ARG A 143 18.11 -7.56 -1.12
CA ARG A 143 17.67 -8.20 -2.37
C ARG A 143 17.25 -9.64 -2.13
N LYS A 144 18.05 -10.39 -1.37
CA LYS A 144 17.74 -11.79 -1.01
C LYS A 144 16.51 -11.86 -0.12
N PHE A 145 16.44 -11.00 0.91
CA PHE A 145 15.31 -10.90 1.81
C PHE A 145 13.99 -10.65 1.07
N ILE A 146 13.94 -9.61 0.26
CA ILE A 146 12.74 -9.22 -0.50
C ILE A 146 12.34 -10.30 -1.50
N SER A 147 13.30 -10.85 -2.25
CA SER A 147 13.02 -11.91 -3.24
C SER A 147 12.45 -13.19 -2.59
N LYS A 148 12.95 -13.53 -1.40
CA LYS A 148 12.44 -14.67 -0.62
C LYS A 148 10.96 -14.49 -0.24
N PHE A 149 10.62 -13.31 0.28
CA PHE A 149 9.25 -13.06 0.72
C PHE A 149 8.29 -12.81 -0.45
N ASP A 150 8.73 -12.19 -1.55
CA ASP A 150 7.92 -12.06 -2.77
C ASP A 150 7.49 -13.43 -3.31
N LYS A 151 8.46 -14.38 -3.40
CA LYS A 151 8.17 -15.74 -3.80
C LYS A 151 7.23 -16.45 -2.81
N TYR A 152 7.52 -16.35 -1.51
CA TYR A 152 6.75 -17.04 -0.47
C TYR A 152 5.30 -16.54 -0.39
N LEU A 153 5.09 -15.22 -0.42
CA LEU A 153 3.74 -14.65 -0.39
C LEU A 153 2.92 -15.07 -1.62
N LYS A 154 3.52 -15.08 -2.82
CA LYS A 154 2.86 -15.52 -4.06
C LYS A 154 2.52 -17.03 -4.03
N GLU A 155 3.43 -17.85 -3.53
CA GLU A 155 3.21 -19.30 -3.38
C GLU A 155 2.05 -19.59 -2.41
N VAL A 156 2.01 -18.92 -1.26
CA VAL A 156 0.89 -19.06 -0.31
C VAL A 156 -0.41 -18.56 -0.94
N ALA A 157 -0.39 -17.41 -1.62
CA ALA A 157 -1.58 -16.85 -2.26
C ALA A 157 -2.17 -17.74 -3.34
N SER A 158 -1.33 -18.46 -4.11
CA SER A 158 -1.80 -19.39 -5.15
C SER A 158 -2.50 -20.63 -4.58
N ASN A 159 -2.25 -20.99 -3.31
CA ASN A 159 -2.80 -22.16 -2.65
C ASN A 159 -4.03 -21.87 -1.77
N ILE A 160 -4.40 -20.60 -1.57
CA ILE A 160 -5.53 -20.20 -0.75
C ILE A 160 -6.77 -20.01 -1.62
N THR A 161 -7.93 -20.43 -1.09
CA THR A 161 -9.23 -20.28 -1.75
C THR A 161 -10.08 -19.15 -1.16
N ASP A 162 -9.85 -18.79 0.11
CA ASP A 162 -10.58 -17.72 0.80
C ASP A 162 -10.24 -16.34 0.21
N ASP A 163 -11.26 -15.58 -0.16
CA ASP A 163 -11.12 -14.30 -0.82
C ASP A 163 -10.53 -13.20 0.07
N ASP A 164 -10.84 -13.24 1.37
CA ASP A 164 -10.32 -12.26 2.33
C ASP A 164 -8.84 -12.49 2.59
N ASP A 165 -8.43 -13.75 2.67
CA ASP A 165 -7.03 -14.13 2.83
C ASP A 165 -6.23 -13.84 1.55
N LYS A 166 -6.82 -14.06 0.36
CA LYS A 166 -6.23 -13.62 -0.91
C LYS A 166 -6.00 -12.11 -0.95
N SER A 167 -7.00 -11.32 -0.55
CA SER A 167 -6.92 -9.87 -0.53
C SER A 167 -5.86 -9.37 0.46
N GLU A 168 -5.70 -10.02 1.61
CA GLU A 168 -4.65 -9.72 2.59
C GLU A 168 -3.25 -10.00 2.02
N LEU A 169 -3.07 -11.11 1.30
CA LEU A 169 -1.80 -11.46 0.67
C LEU A 169 -1.47 -10.53 -0.51
N GLU A 170 -2.45 -10.13 -1.31
CA GLU A 170 -2.27 -9.14 -2.36
C GLU A 170 -1.74 -7.82 -1.78
N MET A 171 -2.34 -7.36 -0.70
CA MET A 171 -1.89 -6.16 0.00
C MET A 171 -0.47 -6.34 0.55
N SER A 172 -0.16 -7.51 1.12
CA SER A 172 1.18 -7.84 1.62
C SER A 172 2.25 -7.81 0.52
N ILE A 173 1.94 -8.35 -0.66
CA ILE A 173 2.84 -8.33 -1.84
C ILE A 173 3.05 -6.89 -2.33
N SER A 174 1.98 -6.09 -2.37
CA SER A 174 2.09 -4.68 -2.77
C SER A 174 2.96 -3.88 -1.79
N GLU A 175 2.76 -4.04 -0.49
CA GLU A 175 3.53 -3.34 0.55
C GLU A 175 5.01 -3.79 0.56
N LEU A 176 5.28 -5.07 0.28
CA LEU A 176 6.65 -5.55 0.09
C LEU A 176 7.31 -4.90 -1.14
N ASN A 177 6.58 -4.72 -2.24
CA ASN A 177 7.08 -4.01 -3.42
C ASN A 177 7.35 -2.52 -3.12
N ASP A 178 6.51 -1.88 -2.32
CA ASP A 178 6.73 -0.51 -1.87
C ASP A 178 8.00 -0.40 -1.02
N PHE A 179 8.19 -1.32 -0.10
CA PHE A 179 9.40 -1.42 0.72
C PHE A 179 10.65 -1.65 -0.16
N LYS A 180 10.58 -2.53 -1.17
CA LYS A 180 11.62 -2.72 -2.18
C LYS A 180 11.96 -1.41 -2.90
N ASN A 181 10.95 -0.68 -3.36
CA ASN A 181 11.14 0.57 -4.09
C ASN A 181 11.80 1.65 -3.20
N LEU A 182 11.43 1.73 -1.91
CA LEU A 182 12.07 2.61 -0.95
C LEU A 182 13.56 2.24 -0.76
N TRP A 183 13.87 0.95 -0.62
CA TRP A 183 15.25 0.49 -0.50
C TRP A 183 16.08 0.83 -1.74
N LEU A 184 15.56 0.57 -2.94
CA LEU A 184 16.24 0.90 -4.19
C LEU A 184 16.51 2.40 -4.34
N LYS A 185 15.55 3.25 -3.96
CA LYS A 185 15.73 4.71 -3.95
C LYS A 185 16.79 5.16 -2.94
N PHE A 186 16.79 4.57 -1.75
CA PHE A 186 17.80 4.83 -0.72
C PHE A 186 19.20 4.51 -1.25
N LYS A 187 19.39 3.35 -1.86
CA LYS A 187 20.68 2.95 -2.46
C LYS A 187 21.08 3.84 -3.63
N ALA A 188 20.15 4.17 -4.51
CA ALA A 188 20.40 5.05 -5.67
C ALA A 188 20.84 6.47 -5.25
N LYS A 189 20.39 6.96 -4.07
CA LYS A 189 20.79 8.25 -3.52
C LYS A 189 22.13 8.20 -2.76
N GLY A 190 22.77 7.05 -2.62
CA GLY A 190 24.03 6.92 -1.89
C GLY A 190 23.96 7.28 -0.41
N MET A 191 22.82 7.07 0.24
CA MET A 191 22.57 7.52 1.62
C MET A 191 23.09 6.54 2.68
N GLY A 192 23.90 5.57 2.28
CA GLY A 192 24.50 4.54 3.14
C GLY A 192 24.02 3.13 2.82
N ASP A 193 24.37 2.18 3.69
CA ASP A 193 24.13 0.75 3.46
C ASP A 193 23.36 0.08 4.62
N SER A 194 23.34 0.70 5.80
CA SER A 194 22.79 0.09 7.01
C SER A 194 21.26 0.23 7.11
N LEU A 195 20.62 -0.70 7.83
CA LEU A 195 19.20 -0.62 8.16
C LEU A 195 18.85 0.63 8.94
N LYS A 196 19.76 1.07 9.83
CA LYS A 196 19.58 2.29 10.62
C LYS A 196 19.56 3.55 9.73
N ALA A 197 20.51 3.65 8.78
CA ALA A 197 20.54 4.76 7.82
C ALA A 197 19.28 4.76 6.94
N PHE A 198 18.86 3.59 6.45
CA PHE A 198 17.64 3.43 5.68
C PHE A 198 16.40 3.90 6.45
N ARG A 199 16.25 3.47 7.71
CA ARG A 199 15.11 3.86 8.54
C ARG A 199 15.10 5.36 8.84
N ASN A 200 16.26 5.95 9.13
CA ASN A 200 16.39 7.39 9.33
C ASN A 200 16.02 8.18 8.06
N ALA A 201 16.49 7.73 6.90
CA ALA A 201 16.15 8.36 5.62
C ALA A 201 14.63 8.31 5.31
N ILE A 202 13.95 7.21 5.71
CA ILE A 202 12.49 7.12 5.66
C ILE A 202 11.85 8.12 6.63
N ALA A 203 12.25 8.12 7.89
CA ALA A 203 11.66 8.95 8.94
C ALA A 203 11.80 10.45 8.66
N LEU A 204 12.92 10.86 8.04
CA LEU A 204 13.20 12.24 7.64
C LEU A 204 12.61 12.61 6.26
N GLY A 205 11.89 11.69 5.60
CA GLY A 205 11.33 11.93 4.26
C GLY A 205 12.38 12.10 3.15
N GLN A 206 13.65 11.76 3.41
CA GLN A 206 14.76 11.98 2.48
C GLN A 206 14.71 11.06 1.25
N ILE A 207 14.07 9.89 1.38
CA ILE A 207 13.85 8.94 0.29
C ILE A 207 12.61 9.31 -0.52
N ASN A 208 11.68 10.02 0.09
CA ASN A 208 10.55 10.57 -0.63
C ASN A 208 11.13 11.57 -1.62
N ASN A 209 10.87 11.39 -2.91
CA ASN A 209 11.24 12.41 -3.88
C ASN A 209 10.64 13.74 -3.37
N ARG A 210 11.40 14.83 -3.44
CA ARG A 210 10.77 16.13 -3.73
C ARG A 210 10.08 15.87 -5.07
N ILE A 211 8.80 15.63 -4.99
CA ILE A 211 8.00 15.22 -6.11
C ILE A 211 8.01 16.43 -7.01
N ASP A 212 8.60 16.28 -8.18
CA ASP A 212 8.22 17.11 -9.29
C ASP A 212 6.72 16.79 -9.49
N ASN A 213 5.86 17.62 -8.91
CA ASN A 213 4.40 17.44 -8.90
C ASN A 213 3.82 17.69 -10.30
N ARG A 214 4.59 17.41 -11.36
CA ARG A 214 4.17 17.53 -12.75
C ARG A 214 3.51 16.24 -13.20
N GLY A 215 2.48 16.40 -13.99
CA GLY A 215 1.77 15.28 -14.57
C GLY A 215 0.53 14.84 -13.79
N LEU A 216 0.02 13.66 -14.13
CA LEU A 216 -1.17 13.07 -13.54
C LEU A 216 -0.95 12.72 -12.05
N THR A 217 -1.84 13.17 -11.19
CA THR A 217 -1.79 12.79 -9.77
C THR A 217 -2.43 11.42 -9.57
N LEU A 218 -1.72 10.47 -8.95
CA LEU A 218 -2.31 9.26 -8.36
C LEU A 218 -2.39 9.45 -6.84
N SER A 219 -3.53 9.17 -6.22
CA SER A 219 -3.75 9.41 -4.79
C SER A 219 -4.72 8.41 -4.19
N THR A 220 -4.50 8.04 -2.94
CA THR A 220 -5.55 7.34 -2.18
C THR A 220 -6.56 8.36 -1.63
N VAL A 221 -7.76 7.89 -1.27
CA VAL A 221 -8.80 8.75 -0.67
C VAL A 221 -8.24 9.54 0.52
N HIS A 222 -7.47 8.88 1.38
CA HIS A 222 -6.93 9.51 2.60
C HIS A 222 -5.92 10.62 2.29
N THR A 223 -5.10 10.46 1.25
CA THR A 223 -4.08 11.46 0.86
C THR A 223 -4.66 12.62 0.04
N MET A 224 -5.91 12.49 -0.45
CA MET A 224 -6.64 13.56 -1.15
C MET A 224 -7.46 14.46 -0.23
N LYS A 225 -7.54 14.17 1.07
CA LYS A 225 -8.32 14.99 2.01
C LYS A 225 -7.86 16.45 1.95
N GLY A 226 -8.80 17.37 1.73
CA GLY A 226 -8.52 18.82 1.63
C GLY A 226 -8.04 19.31 0.27
N LEU A 227 -7.88 18.45 -0.73
CA LEU A 227 -7.48 18.83 -2.10
C LEU A 227 -8.59 18.51 -3.10
N GLU A 228 -8.66 19.31 -4.16
CA GLU A 228 -9.62 19.15 -5.25
C GLU A 228 -8.92 19.30 -6.60
N LYS A 229 -9.48 18.66 -7.63
CA LYS A 229 -9.01 18.73 -9.01
C LYS A 229 -10.20 18.92 -9.95
N ASP A 230 -9.97 19.51 -11.11
CA ASP A 230 -11.04 19.73 -12.08
C ASP A 230 -11.61 18.39 -12.57
N ILE A 231 -10.73 17.41 -12.79
CA ILE A 231 -11.09 16.09 -13.31
C ILE A 231 -10.61 14.99 -12.36
N VAL A 232 -11.54 14.18 -11.89
CA VAL A 232 -11.27 13.06 -10.99
C VAL A 232 -11.66 11.74 -11.65
N PHE A 233 -10.77 10.79 -11.63
CA PHE A 233 -11.02 9.39 -11.95
C PHE A 233 -11.07 8.59 -10.66
N LEU A 234 -12.24 8.13 -10.25
CA LEU A 234 -12.41 7.24 -9.10
C LEU A 234 -12.30 5.80 -9.58
N MET A 235 -11.18 5.17 -9.23
CA MET A 235 -10.79 3.85 -9.73
C MET A 235 -11.02 2.75 -8.69
N GLY A 236 -11.34 1.54 -9.18
CA GLY A 236 -11.47 0.36 -8.34
C GLY A 236 -12.75 0.34 -7.51
N MET A 237 -13.83 0.92 -8.05
CA MET A 237 -15.15 0.92 -7.43
C MET A 237 -15.83 -0.45 -7.57
N CYS A 238 -15.26 -1.46 -6.89
CA CYS A 238 -15.79 -2.82 -6.85
C CYS A 238 -15.80 -3.37 -5.41
N GLU A 239 -16.73 -4.31 -5.16
CA GLU A 239 -16.84 -4.99 -3.88
C GLU A 239 -15.51 -5.64 -3.48
N GLY A 240 -15.15 -5.53 -2.20
CA GLY A 240 -13.91 -6.02 -1.64
C GLY A 240 -12.69 -5.09 -1.84
N VAL A 241 -12.82 -4.05 -2.67
CA VAL A 241 -11.82 -2.99 -2.83
C VAL A 241 -12.35 -1.66 -2.30
N PHE A 242 -13.53 -1.25 -2.75
CA PHE A 242 -14.23 -0.08 -2.26
C PHE A 242 -15.76 -0.31 -2.27
N PRO A 243 -16.37 -0.75 -1.14
CA PRO A 243 -15.80 -0.87 0.21
C PRO A 243 -14.68 -1.90 0.33
N ASP A 244 -13.78 -1.66 1.29
CA ASP A 244 -12.71 -2.60 1.64
C ASP A 244 -13.31 -3.91 2.16
N TYR A 245 -12.77 -5.07 1.80
CA TYR A 245 -13.24 -6.39 2.20
C TYR A 245 -13.32 -6.59 3.74
N ARG A 246 -12.56 -5.82 4.49
CA ARG A 246 -12.52 -5.83 5.96
C ARG A 246 -13.73 -5.13 6.59
N ALA A 247 -14.38 -4.24 5.86
CA ALA A 247 -15.56 -3.52 6.35
C ALA A 247 -16.78 -4.45 6.30
N ARG A 248 -17.11 -5.04 7.45
CA ARG A 248 -18.20 -6.03 7.58
C ARG A 248 -19.36 -5.53 8.42
N SER A 249 -19.10 -4.72 9.44
CA SER A 249 -20.13 -4.12 10.26
C SER A 249 -20.78 -2.90 9.59
N ASN A 250 -22.00 -2.57 9.99
CA ASN A 250 -22.69 -1.38 9.49
C ASN A 250 -21.90 -0.09 9.76
N SER A 251 -21.16 -0.01 10.86
CA SER A 251 -20.30 1.12 11.19
C SER A 251 -19.13 1.23 10.21
N GLU A 252 -18.43 0.13 9.92
CA GLU A 252 -17.31 0.11 8.98
C GLU A 252 -17.77 0.40 7.54
N ILE A 253 -18.91 -0.14 7.12
CA ILE A 253 -19.50 0.20 5.82
C ILE A 253 -19.88 1.69 5.75
N SER A 254 -20.36 2.27 6.87
CA SER A 254 -20.65 3.71 6.93
C SER A 254 -19.37 4.56 6.81
N GLU A 255 -18.26 4.13 7.41
CA GLU A 255 -16.96 4.79 7.23
C GLU A 255 -16.46 4.69 5.78
N GLU A 256 -16.61 3.54 5.15
CA GLU A 256 -16.26 3.36 3.73
C GLU A 256 -17.16 4.23 2.82
N ARG A 257 -18.46 4.39 3.15
CA ARG A 257 -19.35 5.31 2.45
C ARG A 257 -18.89 6.76 2.60
N ASN A 258 -18.48 7.18 3.79
CA ASN A 258 -17.91 8.51 4.00
C ASN A 258 -16.61 8.71 3.20
N ASN A 259 -15.76 7.69 3.11
CA ASN A 259 -14.57 7.72 2.27
C ASN A 259 -14.95 7.86 0.77
N ALA A 260 -15.97 7.16 0.29
CA ALA A 260 -16.47 7.29 -1.07
C ALA A 260 -17.01 8.71 -1.33
N PHE A 261 -17.79 9.26 -0.41
CA PHE A 261 -18.27 10.63 -0.50
C PHE A 261 -17.12 11.64 -0.56
N VAL A 262 -16.11 11.49 0.30
CA VAL A 262 -14.91 12.34 0.24
C VAL A 262 -14.22 12.24 -1.13
N ALA A 263 -14.08 11.04 -1.70
CA ALA A 263 -13.44 10.85 -3.01
C ALA A 263 -14.23 11.54 -4.13
N VAL A 264 -15.56 11.40 -4.14
CA VAL A 264 -16.46 12.05 -5.13
C VAL A 264 -16.37 13.57 -5.04
N THR A 265 -16.40 14.12 -3.83
CA THR A 265 -16.33 15.58 -3.59
C THR A 265 -14.96 16.19 -3.92
N ARG A 266 -13.98 15.41 -4.37
CA ARG A 266 -12.70 15.94 -4.87
C ARG A 266 -12.79 16.45 -6.31
N ALA A 267 -13.85 16.10 -7.04
CA ALA A 267 -14.10 16.59 -8.39
C ALA A 267 -14.74 17.99 -8.36
N LYS A 268 -14.06 18.97 -8.97
CA LYS A 268 -14.64 20.30 -9.17
C LYS A 268 -15.60 20.33 -10.35
N ARG A 269 -15.32 19.54 -11.39
CA ARG A 269 -16.07 19.58 -12.66
C ARG A 269 -16.49 18.18 -13.10
N TRP A 270 -15.53 17.29 -13.39
CA TRP A 270 -15.83 15.97 -13.95
C TRP A 270 -15.37 14.84 -13.05
N LEU A 271 -16.27 13.89 -12.85
CA LEU A 271 -16.02 12.66 -12.15
C LEU A 271 -16.22 11.46 -13.09
N TYR A 272 -15.19 10.66 -13.25
CA TYR A 272 -15.24 9.36 -13.93
C TYR A 272 -15.13 8.25 -12.91
N VAL A 273 -16.15 7.40 -12.81
CA VAL A 273 -16.16 6.25 -11.91
C VAL A 273 -15.88 4.98 -12.71
N SER A 274 -14.97 4.15 -12.25
CA SER A 274 -14.59 2.92 -12.96
C SER A 274 -14.31 1.75 -12.04
N TYR A 275 -14.62 0.55 -12.53
CA TYR A 275 -14.22 -0.71 -11.93
C TYR A 275 -13.88 -1.71 -13.03
N PRO A 276 -12.94 -2.65 -12.80
CA PRO A 276 -12.65 -3.71 -13.74
C PRO A 276 -13.70 -4.83 -13.64
N SER A 277 -14.11 -5.39 -14.77
CA SER A 277 -14.95 -6.61 -14.76
C SER A 277 -14.17 -7.86 -14.32
N LYS A 278 -12.86 -7.85 -14.59
CA LYS A 278 -11.91 -8.88 -14.21
C LYS A 278 -10.60 -8.24 -13.78
N ARG A 279 -9.92 -8.85 -12.80
CA ARG A 279 -8.61 -8.40 -12.33
C ARG A 279 -7.66 -9.58 -12.22
N THR A 280 -6.47 -9.44 -12.79
CA THR A 280 -5.39 -10.42 -12.60
C THR A 280 -4.72 -10.13 -11.26
N MET A 281 -4.67 -11.15 -10.42
CA MET A 281 -4.08 -11.10 -9.10
C MET A 281 -2.54 -11.20 -9.20
N PRO A 282 -1.77 -10.74 -8.20
CA PRO A 282 -0.30 -10.78 -8.25
C PRO A 282 0.30 -12.18 -8.42
N TRP A 283 -0.47 -13.23 -8.09
CA TRP A 283 -0.09 -14.64 -8.24
C TRP A 283 -0.58 -15.28 -9.53
N GLY A 284 -1.25 -14.52 -10.43
CA GLY A 284 -1.65 -14.95 -11.79
C GLY A 284 -3.13 -15.29 -11.97
N ASP A 285 -3.89 -15.55 -10.90
CA ASP A 285 -5.32 -15.83 -10.99
C ASP A 285 -6.11 -14.65 -11.55
N VAL A 286 -7.23 -14.94 -12.24
CA VAL A 286 -8.16 -13.91 -12.72
C VAL A 286 -9.43 -13.95 -11.87
N LYS A 287 -9.70 -12.87 -11.14
CA LYS A 287 -10.92 -12.71 -10.33
C LYS A 287 -11.94 -11.84 -11.07
N VAL A 288 -13.18 -12.31 -11.14
CA VAL A 288 -14.33 -11.50 -11.60
C VAL A 288 -14.68 -10.50 -10.49
N GLN A 289 -14.95 -9.26 -10.86
CA GLN A 289 -15.27 -8.19 -9.93
C GLN A 289 -16.73 -7.75 -10.10
N SER A 290 -17.43 -7.53 -8.98
CA SER A 290 -18.75 -6.90 -8.95
C SER A 290 -18.64 -5.40 -8.70
N ALA A 291 -19.49 -4.59 -9.30
CA ALA A 291 -19.56 -3.17 -9.04
C ALA A 291 -19.76 -2.87 -7.55
N SER A 292 -19.12 -1.82 -7.06
CA SER A 292 -19.32 -1.33 -5.69
C SER A 292 -20.77 -0.95 -5.46
N ARG A 293 -21.32 -1.32 -4.31
CA ARG A 293 -22.66 -0.89 -3.87
C ARG A 293 -22.81 0.64 -3.85
N PHE A 294 -21.72 1.36 -3.62
CA PHE A 294 -21.72 2.83 -3.57
C PHE A 294 -21.96 3.49 -4.93
N ILE A 295 -21.76 2.78 -6.07
CA ILE A 295 -22.07 3.35 -7.40
C ILE A 295 -23.56 3.65 -7.52
N ASN A 296 -24.42 2.79 -7.01
CA ASN A 296 -25.88 3.01 -7.04
C ASN A 296 -26.31 4.13 -6.07
N GLU A 297 -25.52 4.42 -5.05
CA GLU A 297 -25.79 5.50 -4.08
C GLU A 297 -25.35 6.89 -4.61
N MET A 298 -24.58 6.94 -5.71
CA MET A 298 -24.08 8.17 -6.35
C MET A 298 -25.03 8.71 -7.43
N GLN A 299 -26.05 7.95 -7.80
CA GLN A 299 -27.08 8.35 -8.77
C GLN A 299 -28.24 9.04 -8.07
#